data_18c637540f3204d54a248b11ad44d8c8
#
_entry.id   18c637540f3204d54a248b11ad44d8c8
#
_cell.length_a   1.000
_cell.length_b   1.000
_cell.length_c   1.000
_cell.angle_alpha   90.00
_cell.angle_beta   90.00
_cell.angle_gamma   90.00
#
_symmetry.space_group_name_H-M   'P 1'
#
loop_
_entity.id
_entity.type
_entity.pdbx_description
1 polymer ?
#
loop_
_entity_poly.entity_id
_entity_poly.type
_entity_poly.pdbx_seq_one_letter_code
_entity_poly.pdbx_strand_id
1 'polypeptide(L)'
;MAAKWQKTLDDLLYNGDLDGAYNLLDGILRDNSNDINARVAFGRVQYEQGDPDNARNTFETVLNTSPSNGDALKGKAEVSELLGDYEEAIHCYQKATQSMPRDVEAWKSLGILLSKLKKFSQADKCWNAILRLNARDAEAWYNKGYAKMLIQKYDDAEKCLKKAIQFKSDMKEAHNDLIMVLRKKGDNKTALKICEHALKKHDNDDTLYRNKGNILYALDEPEKSLEAFEAALDLNPYVVDTWVNKGTVLWKAMKQREEALAAFDKALEINPNFMAAVDSRISLEAEIKANRPSFFKRLFGG
;
A
#
# COMPACT_ATOMS: atom_id res chain seq x y z
N MET A 1 -17.95 32.10 -17.25
CA MET A 1 -16.91 32.96 -16.67
C MET A 1 -16.73 32.50 -15.22
N ALA A 2 -15.51 32.14 -14.81
CA ALA A 2 -15.25 31.85 -13.41
C ALA A 2 -15.58 33.08 -12.55
N ALA A 3 -16.18 32.87 -11.40
CA ALA A 3 -16.53 33.99 -10.51
C ALA A 3 -15.23 34.69 -10.05
N LYS A 4 -15.25 36.01 -9.96
CA LYS A 4 -14.06 36.82 -9.64
C LYS A 4 -13.36 36.41 -8.33
N TRP A 5 -14.10 35.83 -7.39
CA TRP A 5 -13.60 35.38 -6.10
C TRP A 5 -12.79 34.08 -6.19
N GLN A 6 -13.01 33.24 -7.23
CA GLN A 6 -12.31 31.94 -7.35
C GLN A 6 -10.80 32.13 -7.43
N LYS A 7 -10.32 33.10 -8.21
CA LYS A 7 -8.87 33.37 -8.29
C LYS A 7 -8.28 33.78 -6.93
N THR A 8 -9.00 34.65 -6.18
CA THR A 8 -8.53 35.04 -4.84
C THR A 8 -8.53 33.87 -3.88
N LEU A 9 -9.51 32.95 -3.98
CA LEU A 9 -9.56 31.75 -3.20
C LEU A 9 -8.37 30.82 -3.54
N ASP A 10 -8.09 30.62 -4.83
CA ASP A 10 -6.95 29.80 -5.28
C ASP A 10 -5.61 30.34 -4.75
N ASP A 11 -5.43 31.68 -4.78
CA ASP A 11 -4.23 32.34 -4.23
C ASP A 11 -4.11 32.13 -2.71
N LEU A 12 -5.21 32.22 -1.95
CA LEU A 12 -5.23 31.99 -0.51
C LEU A 12 -4.91 30.53 -0.17
N LEU A 13 -5.54 29.59 -0.86
CA LEU A 13 -5.29 28.15 -0.66
C LEU A 13 -3.85 27.77 -1.02
N TYR A 14 -3.30 28.33 -2.11
CA TYR A 14 -1.91 28.10 -2.50
C TYR A 14 -0.92 28.57 -1.42
N ASN A 15 -1.24 29.68 -0.72
CA ASN A 15 -0.43 30.20 0.38
C ASN A 15 -0.71 29.50 1.73
N GLY A 16 -1.65 28.57 1.79
CA GLY A 16 -2.06 27.89 3.02
C GLY A 16 -2.88 28.76 3.97
N ASP A 17 -3.39 29.90 3.50
CA ASP A 17 -4.21 30.82 4.30
C ASP A 17 -5.68 30.34 4.34
N LEU A 18 -5.94 29.33 5.15
CA LEU A 18 -7.28 28.76 5.32
C LEU A 18 -8.24 29.75 6.01
N ASP A 19 -7.73 30.59 6.91
CA ASP A 19 -8.56 31.58 7.59
C ASP A 19 -8.98 32.71 6.63
N GLY A 20 -8.07 33.16 5.77
CA GLY A 20 -8.38 34.09 4.70
C GLY A 20 -9.40 33.52 3.72
N ALA A 21 -9.24 32.25 3.34
CA ALA A 21 -10.17 31.52 2.47
C ALA A 21 -11.56 31.38 3.11
N TYR A 22 -11.63 31.05 4.39
CA TYR A 22 -12.87 30.99 5.16
C TYR A 22 -13.59 32.35 5.17
N ASN A 23 -12.89 33.41 5.55
CA ASN A 23 -13.47 34.76 5.65
C ASN A 23 -13.96 35.29 4.28
N LEU A 24 -13.21 35.02 3.22
CA LEU A 24 -13.62 35.34 1.84
C LEU A 24 -14.94 34.68 1.49
N LEU A 25 -15.05 33.35 1.72
CA LEU A 25 -16.22 32.59 1.36
C LEU A 25 -17.44 32.91 2.25
N ASP A 26 -17.24 33.15 3.54
CA ASP A 26 -18.28 33.61 4.46
C ASP A 26 -18.85 34.95 4.01
N GLY A 27 -17.99 35.92 3.62
CA GLY A 27 -18.43 37.19 3.05
C GLY A 27 -19.28 37.00 1.80
N ILE A 28 -18.84 36.16 0.85
CA ILE A 28 -19.59 35.88 -0.38
C ILE A 28 -20.95 35.25 -0.08
N LEU A 29 -21.00 34.32 0.88
CA LEU A 29 -22.25 33.65 1.25
C LEU A 29 -23.21 34.52 2.04
N ARG A 30 -22.72 35.60 2.74
CA ARG A 30 -23.56 36.63 3.32
C ARG A 30 -24.23 37.50 2.25
N ASP A 31 -23.47 37.82 1.19
CA ASP A 31 -23.99 38.62 0.08
C ASP A 31 -24.92 37.81 -0.84
N ASN A 32 -24.59 36.54 -1.07
CA ASN A 32 -25.37 35.61 -1.88
C ASN A 32 -25.38 34.21 -1.26
N SER A 33 -26.34 33.99 -0.37
CA SER A 33 -26.49 32.69 0.31
C SER A 33 -26.84 31.52 -0.60
N ASN A 34 -27.18 31.76 -1.87
CA ASN A 34 -27.55 30.75 -2.84
C ASN A 34 -26.40 30.38 -3.81
N ASP A 35 -25.20 30.93 -3.62
CA ASP A 35 -24.04 30.54 -4.43
C ASP A 35 -23.58 29.13 -4.05
N ILE A 36 -24.05 28.17 -4.82
CA ILE A 36 -23.73 26.72 -4.62
C ILE A 36 -22.22 26.49 -4.70
N ASN A 37 -21.52 27.14 -5.64
CA ASN A 37 -20.08 26.91 -5.81
C ASN A 37 -19.28 27.48 -4.62
N ALA A 38 -19.65 28.69 -4.14
CA ALA A 38 -19.05 29.25 -2.95
C ALA A 38 -19.31 28.35 -1.71
N ARG A 39 -20.53 27.79 -1.60
CA ARG A 39 -20.88 26.91 -0.48
C ARG A 39 -20.13 25.59 -0.52
N VAL A 40 -19.94 24.97 -1.70
CA VAL A 40 -19.10 23.78 -1.85
C VAL A 40 -17.65 24.08 -1.48
N ALA A 41 -17.11 25.21 -1.95
CA ALA A 41 -15.76 25.63 -1.59
C ALA A 41 -15.62 25.88 -0.08
N PHE A 42 -16.65 26.48 0.55
CA PHE A 42 -16.69 26.72 2.00
C PHE A 42 -16.63 25.42 2.80
N GLY A 43 -17.42 24.42 2.41
CA GLY A 43 -17.36 23.09 3.03
C GLY A 43 -15.97 22.43 2.91
N ARG A 44 -15.28 22.62 1.78
CA ARG A 44 -13.90 22.14 1.61
C ARG A 44 -12.92 22.83 2.54
N VAL A 45 -12.99 24.18 2.65
CA VAL A 45 -12.14 24.94 3.56
C VAL A 45 -12.37 24.50 5.02
N GLN A 46 -13.63 24.31 5.44
CA GLN A 46 -13.95 23.80 6.78
C GLN A 46 -13.33 22.41 7.02
N TYR A 47 -13.40 21.53 6.02
CA TYR A 47 -12.76 20.19 6.10
C TYR A 47 -11.25 20.30 6.28
N GLU A 48 -10.57 21.15 5.50
CA GLU A 48 -9.13 21.37 5.59
C GLU A 48 -8.68 22.05 6.89
N GLN A 49 -9.56 22.89 7.49
CA GLN A 49 -9.36 23.46 8.83
C GLN A 49 -9.53 22.43 9.96
N GLY A 50 -9.94 21.19 9.63
CA GLY A 50 -10.18 20.12 10.62
C GLY A 50 -11.52 20.25 11.34
N ASP A 51 -12.51 20.86 10.70
CA ASP A 51 -13.89 20.97 11.18
C ASP A 51 -14.85 20.12 10.33
N PRO A 52 -14.82 18.78 10.48
CA PRO A 52 -15.60 17.87 9.65
C PRO A 52 -17.11 17.99 9.89
N ASP A 53 -17.54 18.36 11.10
CA ASP A 53 -18.97 18.46 11.41
C ASP A 53 -19.62 19.64 10.68
N ASN A 54 -18.99 20.80 10.68
CA ASN A 54 -19.47 21.95 9.92
C ASN A 54 -19.35 21.73 8.42
N ALA A 55 -18.27 21.10 7.95
CA ALA A 55 -18.12 20.71 6.56
C ALA A 55 -19.26 19.78 6.10
N ARG A 56 -19.63 18.76 6.90
CA ARG A 56 -20.76 17.86 6.63
C ARG A 56 -22.04 18.63 6.46
N ASN A 57 -22.38 19.50 7.43
CA ASN A 57 -23.58 20.33 7.40
C ASN A 57 -23.63 21.26 6.17
N THR A 58 -22.50 21.80 5.80
CA THR A 58 -22.37 22.66 4.61
C THR A 58 -22.63 21.88 3.34
N PHE A 59 -22.05 20.69 3.17
CA PHE A 59 -22.33 19.84 2.01
C PHE A 59 -23.78 19.35 1.97
N GLU A 60 -24.38 19.00 3.12
CA GLU A 60 -25.78 18.63 3.21
C GLU A 60 -26.71 19.76 2.78
N THR A 61 -26.39 21.00 3.18
CA THR A 61 -27.16 22.18 2.73
C THR A 61 -27.14 22.31 1.20
N VAL A 62 -25.99 22.04 0.55
CA VAL A 62 -25.90 21.99 -0.92
C VAL A 62 -26.75 20.84 -1.48
N LEU A 63 -26.65 19.66 -0.90
CA LEU A 63 -27.35 18.47 -1.39
C LEU A 63 -28.87 18.52 -1.22
N ASN A 64 -29.35 19.28 -0.23
CA ASN A 64 -30.79 19.56 -0.06
C ASN A 64 -31.38 20.35 -1.23
N THR A 65 -30.60 21.25 -1.84
CA THR A 65 -31.02 22.05 -2.99
C THR A 65 -30.60 21.45 -4.33
N SER A 66 -29.49 20.72 -4.35
CA SER A 66 -28.89 20.12 -5.54
C SER A 66 -28.41 18.69 -5.22
N PRO A 67 -29.33 17.69 -5.15
CA PRO A 67 -29.01 16.32 -4.70
C PRO A 67 -27.99 15.55 -5.56
N SER A 68 -27.76 16.01 -6.78
CA SER A 68 -26.79 15.42 -7.72
C SER A 68 -25.50 16.27 -7.86
N ASN A 69 -25.28 17.24 -7.00
CA ASN A 69 -24.03 18.03 -7.04
C ASN A 69 -22.84 17.12 -6.71
N GLY A 70 -22.05 16.79 -7.73
CA GLY A 70 -20.96 15.81 -7.62
C GLY A 70 -19.86 16.23 -6.66
N ASP A 71 -19.50 17.54 -6.63
CA ASP A 71 -18.47 18.06 -5.74
C ASP A 71 -18.91 18.05 -4.27
N ALA A 72 -20.18 18.38 -3.99
CA ALA A 72 -20.73 18.28 -2.64
C ALA A 72 -20.85 16.82 -2.18
N LEU A 73 -21.24 15.90 -3.08
CA LEU A 73 -21.27 14.47 -2.81
C LEU A 73 -19.86 13.94 -2.48
N LYS A 74 -18.84 14.34 -3.26
CA LYS A 74 -17.45 13.96 -3.02
C LYS A 74 -16.96 14.52 -1.67
N GLY A 75 -17.18 15.80 -1.39
CA GLY A 75 -16.78 16.40 -0.12
C GLY A 75 -17.49 15.75 1.09
N LYS A 76 -18.79 15.47 0.99
CA LYS A 76 -19.51 14.73 2.04
C LYS A 76 -18.96 13.33 2.23
N ALA A 77 -18.57 12.64 1.15
CA ALA A 77 -17.96 11.32 1.23
C ALA A 77 -16.61 11.35 1.94
N GLU A 78 -15.74 12.33 1.63
CA GLU A 78 -14.46 12.54 2.28
C GLU A 78 -14.61 12.78 3.79
N VAL A 79 -15.57 13.64 4.18
CA VAL A 79 -15.89 13.87 5.59
C VAL A 79 -16.40 12.58 6.27
N SER A 80 -17.32 11.86 5.63
CA SER A 80 -17.86 10.62 6.18
C SER A 80 -16.79 9.55 6.34
N GLU A 81 -15.84 9.45 5.40
CA GLU A 81 -14.69 8.56 5.52
C GLU A 81 -13.79 8.92 6.70
N LEU A 82 -13.50 10.21 6.91
CA LEU A 82 -12.72 10.71 8.05
C LEU A 82 -13.40 10.39 9.38
N LEU A 83 -14.70 10.52 9.46
CA LEU A 83 -15.50 10.22 10.67
C LEU A 83 -15.74 8.71 10.88
N GLY A 84 -15.33 7.86 9.91
CA GLY A 84 -15.49 6.41 9.98
C GLY A 84 -16.87 5.90 9.51
N ASP A 85 -17.71 6.78 8.96
CA ASP A 85 -19.03 6.45 8.41
C ASP A 85 -18.87 5.89 6.98
N TYR A 86 -18.18 4.75 6.87
CA TYR A 86 -17.77 4.18 5.58
C TYR A 86 -18.93 3.83 4.64
N GLU A 87 -20.09 3.46 5.19
CA GLU A 87 -21.25 3.14 4.36
C GLU A 87 -21.83 4.40 3.70
N GLU A 88 -21.92 5.50 4.45
CA GLU A 88 -22.32 6.79 3.91
C GLU A 88 -21.29 7.31 2.90
N ALA A 89 -19.99 7.19 3.21
CA ALA A 89 -18.93 7.57 2.29
C ALA A 89 -19.03 6.83 0.95
N ILE A 90 -19.20 5.50 0.98
CA ILE A 90 -19.40 4.69 -0.24
C ILE A 90 -20.64 5.17 -1.02
N HIS A 91 -21.75 5.40 -0.33
CA HIS A 91 -22.98 5.85 -0.97
C HIS A 91 -22.81 7.21 -1.67
N CYS A 92 -22.18 8.16 -0.98
CA CYS A 92 -21.89 9.49 -1.50
C CYS A 92 -20.91 9.44 -2.68
N TYR A 93 -19.80 8.67 -2.59
CA TYR A 93 -18.89 8.48 -3.70
C TYR A 93 -19.56 7.81 -4.91
N GLN A 94 -20.42 6.81 -4.70
CA GLN A 94 -21.16 6.18 -5.80
C GLN A 94 -22.06 7.18 -6.53
N LYS A 95 -22.76 8.04 -5.79
CA LYS A 95 -23.56 9.12 -6.38
C LYS A 95 -22.68 10.15 -7.10
N ALA A 96 -21.54 10.53 -6.50
CA ALA A 96 -20.60 11.45 -7.13
C ALA A 96 -20.08 10.89 -8.48
N THR A 97 -19.70 9.60 -8.53
CA THR A 97 -19.26 8.96 -9.79
C THR A 97 -20.36 8.83 -10.83
N GLN A 98 -21.62 8.75 -10.42
CA GLN A 98 -22.78 8.79 -11.35
C GLN A 98 -23.00 10.20 -11.90
N SER A 99 -22.87 11.23 -11.06
CA SER A 99 -23.05 12.63 -11.45
C SER A 99 -21.86 13.14 -12.28
N MET A 100 -20.65 12.69 -11.97
CA MET A 100 -19.40 13.06 -12.61
C MET A 100 -18.65 11.82 -13.14
N PRO A 101 -19.13 11.15 -14.19
CA PRO A 101 -18.56 9.86 -14.63
C PRO A 101 -17.14 9.97 -15.19
N ARG A 102 -16.65 11.19 -15.46
CA ARG A 102 -15.28 11.47 -15.92
C ARG A 102 -14.34 11.97 -14.79
N ASP A 103 -14.85 12.15 -13.59
CA ASP A 103 -14.00 12.51 -12.44
C ASP A 103 -13.20 11.29 -11.97
N VAL A 104 -11.93 11.25 -12.38
CA VAL A 104 -10.98 10.17 -12.02
C VAL A 104 -10.77 10.12 -10.51
N GLU A 105 -10.71 11.27 -9.82
CA GLU A 105 -10.49 11.33 -8.38
C GLU A 105 -11.67 10.72 -7.60
N ALA A 106 -12.91 10.98 -8.01
CA ALA A 106 -14.07 10.37 -7.38
C ALA A 106 -14.06 8.83 -7.52
N TRP A 107 -13.71 8.32 -8.71
CA TRP A 107 -13.55 6.88 -8.92
C TRP A 107 -12.39 6.29 -8.10
N LYS A 108 -11.29 7.02 -8.00
CA LYS A 108 -10.10 6.61 -7.25
C LYS A 108 -10.39 6.51 -5.75
N SER A 109 -10.98 7.56 -5.16
CA SER A 109 -11.36 7.58 -3.74
C SER A 109 -12.31 6.43 -3.40
N LEU A 110 -13.35 6.21 -4.23
CA LEU A 110 -14.26 5.07 -4.06
C LEU A 110 -13.51 3.73 -4.15
N GLY A 111 -12.63 3.58 -5.13
CA GLY A 111 -11.87 2.35 -5.34
C GLY A 111 -10.93 2.02 -4.16
N ILE A 112 -10.25 3.03 -3.64
CA ILE A 112 -9.36 2.91 -2.46
C ILE A 112 -10.18 2.53 -1.22
N LEU A 113 -11.28 3.24 -0.93
CA LEU A 113 -12.13 2.94 0.21
C LEU A 113 -12.70 1.52 0.13
N LEU A 114 -13.19 1.10 -1.03
CA LEU A 114 -13.69 -0.26 -1.24
C LEU A 114 -12.60 -1.31 -1.07
N SER A 115 -11.37 -1.02 -1.50
CA SER A 115 -10.21 -1.92 -1.32
C SER A 115 -9.83 -2.03 0.17
N LYS A 116 -9.79 -0.91 0.90
CA LYS A 116 -9.57 -0.85 2.35
C LYS A 116 -10.59 -1.70 3.11
N LEU A 117 -11.85 -1.66 2.68
CA LEU A 117 -12.94 -2.46 3.25
C LEU A 117 -13.03 -3.89 2.68
N LYS A 118 -12.04 -4.33 1.91
CA LYS A 118 -11.95 -5.64 1.27
C LYS A 118 -13.11 -5.96 0.29
N LYS A 119 -13.81 -4.91 -0.18
CA LYS A 119 -14.89 -5.04 -1.19
C LYS A 119 -14.30 -5.06 -2.62
N PHE A 120 -13.35 -5.97 -2.86
CA PHE A 120 -12.49 -5.99 -4.05
C PHE A 120 -13.22 -6.06 -5.39
N SER A 121 -14.34 -6.78 -5.45
CA SER A 121 -15.16 -6.86 -6.68
C SER A 121 -15.81 -5.52 -7.05
N GLN A 122 -16.11 -4.68 -6.07
CA GLN A 122 -16.63 -3.34 -6.30
C GLN A 122 -15.49 -2.38 -6.66
N ALA A 123 -14.36 -2.47 -5.98
CA ALA A 123 -13.15 -1.70 -6.31
C ALA A 123 -12.70 -1.95 -7.77
N ASP A 124 -12.74 -3.19 -8.25
CA ASP A 124 -12.41 -3.53 -9.65
C ASP A 124 -13.25 -2.76 -10.68
N LYS A 125 -14.52 -2.45 -10.35
CA LYS A 125 -15.37 -1.62 -11.23
C LYS A 125 -14.86 -0.17 -11.30
N CYS A 126 -14.37 0.37 -10.19
CA CYS A 126 -13.81 1.72 -10.14
C CYS A 126 -12.53 1.82 -10.99
N TRP A 127 -11.61 0.86 -10.82
CA TRP A 127 -10.39 0.82 -11.61
C TRP A 127 -10.69 0.63 -13.11
N ASN A 128 -11.67 -0.18 -13.45
CA ASN A 128 -12.12 -0.32 -14.84
C ASN A 128 -12.72 0.98 -15.40
N ALA A 129 -13.43 1.78 -14.60
CA ALA A 129 -13.96 3.08 -15.03
C ALA A 129 -12.80 4.05 -15.34
N ILE A 130 -11.81 4.14 -14.47
CA ILE A 130 -10.60 4.96 -14.69
C ILE A 130 -9.88 4.50 -15.96
N LEU A 131 -9.68 3.20 -16.15
CA LEU A 131 -8.97 2.64 -17.30
C LEU A 131 -9.72 2.81 -18.63
N ARG A 132 -11.06 3.00 -18.60
CA ARG A 132 -11.83 3.43 -19.79
C ARG A 132 -11.57 4.89 -20.16
N LEU A 133 -11.32 5.75 -19.17
CA LEU A 133 -10.99 7.16 -19.38
C LEU A 133 -9.53 7.33 -19.81
N ASN A 134 -8.64 6.61 -19.16
CA ASN A 134 -7.20 6.60 -19.45
C ASN A 134 -6.64 5.17 -19.35
N ALA A 135 -6.55 4.48 -20.48
CA ALA A 135 -6.03 3.10 -20.54
C ALA A 135 -4.52 2.98 -20.14
N ARG A 136 -3.82 4.11 -20.01
CA ARG A 136 -2.39 4.18 -19.62
C ARG A 136 -2.19 4.59 -18.16
N ASP A 137 -3.25 4.66 -17.37
CA ASP A 137 -3.17 5.00 -15.95
C ASP A 137 -2.46 3.89 -15.18
N ALA A 138 -1.20 4.12 -14.83
CA ALA A 138 -0.37 3.14 -14.14
C ALA A 138 -0.88 2.83 -12.72
N GLU A 139 -1.41 3.84 -12.03
CA GLU A 139 -1.93 3.69 -10.68
C GLU A 139 -3.21 2.85 -10.65
N ALA A 140 -4.10 3.08 -11.61
CA ALA A 140 -5.31 2.26 -11.76
C ALA A 140 -4.98 0.80 -12.10
N TRP A 141 -3.98 0.55 -12.96
CA TRP A 141 -3.50 -0.79 -13.24
C TRP A 141 -2.89 -1.45 -11.99
N TYR A 142 -2.10 -0.71 -11.23
CA TYR A 142 -1.49 -1.19 -9.99
C TYR A 142 -2.56 -1.59 -8.96
N ASN A 143 -3.47 -0.67 -8.62
CA ASN A 143 -4.51 -0.93 -7.63
C ASN A 143 -5.44 -2.08 -8.03
N LYS A 144 -5.74 -2.20 -9.34
CA LYS A 144 -6.47 -3.35 -9.88
C LYS A 144 -5.69 -4.65 -9.68
N GLY A 145 -4.39 -4.65 -9.99
CA GLY A 145 -3.50 -5.80 -9.80
C GLY A 145 -3.39 -6.21 -8.34
N TYR A 146 -3.22 -5.23 -7.46
CA TYR A 146 -3.18 -5.42 -6.01
C TYR A 146 -4.49 -6.05 -5.48
N ALA A 147 -5.64 -5.53 -5.88
CA ALA A 147 -6.93 -6.12 -5.51
C ALA A 147 -7.08 -7.57 -6.01
N LYS A 148 -6.60 -7.87 -7.23
CA LYS A 148 -6.60 -9.25 -7.76
C LYS A 148 -5.66 -10.17 -6.98
N MET A 149 -4.51 -9.68 -6.55
CA MET A 149 -3.56 -10.43 -5.73
C MET A 149 -4.16 -10.80 -4.37
N LEU A 150 -4.83 -9.86 -3.70
CA LEU A 150 -5.46 -10.10 -2.39
C LEU A 150 -6.57 -11.17 -2.44
N ILE A 151 -7.26 -11.32 -3.56
CA ILE A 151 -8.23 -12.39 -3.78
C ILE A 151 -7.63 -13.62 -4.48
N GLN A 152 -6.30 -13.73 -4.49
CA GLN A 152 -5.53 -14.84 -5.03
C GLN A 152 -5.75 -15.13 -6.54
N LYS A 153 -6.24 -14.16 -7.30
CA LYS A 153 -6.32 -14.23 -8.77
C LYS A 153 -4.99 -13.83 -9.39
N TYR A 154 -3.98 -14.67 -9.18
CA TYR A 154 -2.59 -14.35 -9.49
C TYR A 154 -2.32 -14.10 -10.98
N ASP A 155 -3.00 -14.80 -11.90
CA ASP A 155 -2.84 -14.58 -13.34
C ASP A 155 -3.33 -13.19 -13.78
N ASP A 156 -4.46 -12.76 -13.23
CA ASP A 156 -4.99 -11.43 -13.51
C ASP A 156 -4.17 -10.34 -12.82
N ALA A 157 -3.70 -10.60 -11.59
CA ALA A 157 -2.80 -9.70 -10.87
C ALA A 157 -1.51 -9.46 -11.65
N GLU A 158 -0.87 -10.53 -12.13
CA GLU A 158 0.35 -10.44 -12.95
C GLU A 158 0.16 -9.56 -14.19
N LYS A 159 -0.94 -9.77 -14.93
CA LYS A 159 -1.26 -8.97 -16.13
C LYS A 159 -1.39 -7.49 -15.80
N CYS A 160 -2.10 -7.17 -14.71
CA CYS A 160 -2.32 -5.79 -14.29
C CYS A 160 -1.04 -5.13 -13.80
N LEU A 161 -0.25 -5.81 -12.95
CA LEU A 161 1.01 -5.29 -12.43
C LEU A 161 2.06 -5.08 -13.52
N LYS A 162 2.14 -5.99 -14.50
CA LYS A 162 2.99 -5.78 -15.70
C LYS A 162 2.58 -4.53 -16.48
N LYS A 163 1.28 -4.26 -16.61
CA LYS A 163 0.80 -3.03 -17.24
C LYS A 163 1.15 -1.78 -16.43
N ALA A 164 1.01 -1.82 -15.10
CA ALA A 164 1.43 -0.73 -14.25
C ALA A 164 2.91 -0.38 -14.47
N ILE A 165 3.79 -1.38 -14.44
CA ILE A 165 5.24 -1.21 -14.69
C ILE A 165 5.52 -0.75 -16.13
N GLN A 166 4.75 -1.22 -17.11
CA GLN A 166 4.89 -0.78 -18.50
C GLN A 166 4.64 0.72 -18.67
N PHE A 167 3.65 1.28 -17.94
CA PHE A 167 3.29 2.69 -18.04
C PHE A 167 4.06 3.58 -17.05
N LYS A 168 4.47 3.02 -15.90
CA LYS A 168 5.33 3.70 -14.92
C LYS A 168 6.39 2.71 -14.43
N SER A 169 7.53 2.72 -15.11
CA SER A 169 8.58 1.71 -14.96
C SER A 169 9.38 1.80 -13.64
N ASP A 170 9.22 2.87 -12.87
CA ASP A 170 9.86 3.14 -11.58
C ASP A 170 8.93 2.92 -10.37
N MET A 171 7.74 2.33 -10.59
CA MET A 171 6.78 2.04 -9.52
C MET A 171 7.27 0.85 -8.69
N LYS A 172 7.93 1.13 -7.56
CA LYS A 172 8.51 0.12 -6.64
C LYS A 172 7.47 -0.87 -6.14
N GLU A 173 6.29 -0.37 -5.75
CA GLU A 173 5.20 -1.17 -5.23
C GLU A 173 4.74 -2.22 -6.26
N ALA A 174 4.62 -1.82 -7.52
CA ALA A 174 4.22 -2.74 -8.58
C ALA A 174 5.27 -3.82 -8.86
N HIS A 175 6.57 -3.49 -8.77
CA HIS A 175 7.63 -4.47 -8.89
C HIS A 175 7.59 -5.47 -7.72
N ASN A 176 7.47 -5.00 -6.48
CA ASN A 176 7.42 -5.85 -5.29
C ASN A 176 6.21 -6.80 -5.33
N ASP A 177 5.04 -6.28 -5.68
CA ASP A 177 3.82 -7.10 -5.76
C ASP A 177 3.88 -8.10 -6.92
N LEU A 178 4.44 -7.72 -8.07
CA LEU A 178 4.66 -8.64 -9.18
C LEU A 178 5.61 -9.78 -8.80
N ILE A 179 6.70 -9.47 -8.10
CA ILE A 179 7.64 -10.47 -7.58
C ILE A 179 6.90 -11.43 -6.64
N MET A 180 6.09 -10.90 -5.71
CA MET A 180 5.31 -11.72 -4.78
C MET A 180 4.31 -12.61 -5.52
N VAL A 181 3.59 -12.08 -6.50
CA VAL A 181 2.64 -12.84 -7.33
C VAL A 181 3.34 -13.97 -8.08
N LEU A 182 4.48 -13.70 -8.73
CA LEU A 182 5.26 -14.72 -9.46
C LEU A 182 5.78 -15.80 -8.53
N ARG A 183 6.26 -15.45 -7.33
CA ARG A 183 6.67 -16.43 -6.31
C ARG A 183 5.50 -17.30 -5.86
N LYS A 184 4.31 -16.72 -5.64
CA LYS A 184 3.09 -17.49 -5.29
C LYS A 184 2.66 -18.44 -6.40
N LYS A 185 2.96 -18.13 -7.65
CA LYS A 185 2.75 -19.00 -8.82
C LYS A 185 3.85 -20.05 -9.00
N GLY A 186 4.95 -19.97 -8.24
CA GLY A 186 6.13 -20.85 -8.39
C GLY A 186 7.08 -20.42 -9.53
N ASP A 187 6.81 -19.33 -10.23
CA ASP A 187 7.68 -18.83 -11.29
C ASP A 187 8.83 -17.98 -10.71
N ASN A 188 9.68 -18.65 -9.94
CA ASN A 188 10.84 -18.03 -9.29
C ASN A 188 11.86 -17.49 -10.30
N LYS A 189 11.99 -18.12 -11.48
CA LYS A 189 12.95 -17.64 -12.50
C LYS A 189 12.55 -16.29 -13.07
N THR A 190 11.27 -16.11 -13.38
CA THR A 190 10.77 -14.79 -13.83
C THR A 190 10.78 -13.78 -12.69
N ALA A 191 10.45 -14.19 -11.47
CA ALA A 191 10.53 -13.33 -10.28
C ALA A 191 11.94 -12.76 -10.08
N LEU A 192 12.99 -13.60 -10.24
CA LEU A 192 14.39 -13.16 -10.13
C LEU A 192 14.73 -12.11 -11.18
N LYS A 193 14.36 -12.33 -12.44
CA LYS A 193 14.60 -11.35 -13.53
C LYS A 193 13.94 -10.00 -13.26
N ILE A 194 12.70 -10.02 -12.76
CA ILE A 194 11.98 -8.78 -12.41
C ILE A 194 12.66 -8.08 -11.23
N CYS A 195 13.07 -8.84 -10.21
CA CYS A 195 13.76 -8.32 -9.04
C CYS A 195 15.10 -7.67 -9.41
N GLU A 196 15.91 -8.32 -10.23
CA GLU A 196 17.18 -7.79 -10.73
C GLU A 196 16.99 -6.55 -11.61
N HIS A 197 15.91 -6.52 -12.40
CA HIS A 197 15.58 -5.32 -13.17
C HIS A 197 15.17 -4.15 -12.27
N ALA A 198 14.39 -4.41 -11.23
CA ALA A 198 13.99 -3.40 -10.26
C ALA A 198 15.20 -2.86 -9.46
N LEU A 199 16.12 -3.74 -9.05
CA LEU A 199 17.35 -3.36 -8.33
C LEU A 199 18.29 -2.47 -9.15
N LYS A 200 18.27 -2.54 -10.49
CA LYS A 200 19.02 -1.59 -11.33
C LYS A 200 18.53 -0.15 -11.23
N LYS A 201 17.29 0.06 -10.77
CA LYS A 201 16.67 1.38 -10.60
C LYS A 201 16.57 1.80 -9.13
N HIS A 202 16.56 0.83 -8.24
CA HIS A 202 16.33 0.98 -6.80
C HIS A 202 17.36 0.13 -6.05
N ASP A 203 18.63 0.45 -6.21
CA ASP A 203 19.77 -0.30 -5.66
C ASP A 203 19.91 -0.20 -4.14
N ASN A 204 19.22 0.75 -3.50
CA ASN A 204 19.15 0.96 -2.07
C ASN A 204 17.82 0.50 -1.42
N ASP A 205 17.14 -0.49 -2.01
CA ASP A 205 15.88 -1.03 -1.51
C ASP A 205 16.09 -2.38 -0.80
N ASP A 206 16.06 -2.36 0.53
CA ASP A 206 16.20 -3.56 1.37
C ASP A 206 15.13 -4.64 1.08
N THR A 207 13.91 -4.21 0.74
CA THR A 207 12.81 -5.12 0.39
C THR A 207 13.08 -5.90 -0.89
N LEU A 208 13.67 -5.25 -1.91
CA LEU A 208 14.05 -5.93 -3.14
C LEU A 208 15.19 -6.93 -2.90
N TYR A 209 16.21 -6.57 -2.13
CA TYR A 209 17.28 -7.51 -1.77
C TYR A 209 16.76 -8.69 -0.94
N ARG A 210 15.87 -8.46 0.02
CA ARG A 210 15.19 -9.52 0.76
C ARG A 210 14.35 -10.42 -0.15
N ASN A 211 13.63 -9.85 -1.10
CA ASN A 211 12.90 -10.61 -2.11
C ASN A 211 13.85 -11.46 -2.97
N LYS A 212 14.99 -10.88 -3.39
CA LYS A 212 16.04 -11.61 -4.14
C LYS A 212 16.56 -12.80 -3.34
N GLY A 213 16.88 -12.61 -2.07
CA GLY A 213 17.31 -13.67 -1.18
C GLY A 213 16.29 -14.81 -1.09
N ASN A 214 15.03 -14.49 -0.86
CA ASN A 214 13.94 -15.47 -0.82
C ASN A 214 13.77 -16.24 -2.14
N ILE A 215 13.93 -15.57 -3.28
CA ILE A 215 13.81 -16.19 -4.60
C ILE A 215 15.00 -17.14 -4.84
N LEU A 216 16.21 -16.71 -4.53
CA LEU A 216 17.43 -17.51 -4.71
C LEU A 216 17.39 -18.76 -3.82
N TYR A 217 16.91 -18.65 -2.59
CA TYR A 217 16.68 -19.81 -1.72
C TYR A 217 15.70 -20.81 -2.35
N ALA A 218 14.60 -20.30 -2.92
CA ALA A 218 13.61 -21.15 -3.60
C ALA A 218 14.12 -21.75 -4.93
N LEU A 219 15.22 -21.22 -5.49
CA LEU A 219 15.92 -21.74 -6.66
C LEU A 219 17.08 -22.68 -6.31
N ASP A 220 17.26 -23.02 -5.01
CA ASP A 220 18.35 -23.84 -4.49
C ASP A 220 19.74 -23.21 -4.72
N GLU A 221 19.84 -21.88 -4.56
CA GLU A 221 21.07 -21.09 -4.64
C GLU A 221 21.36 -20.43 -3.28
N PRO A 222 21.67 -21.20 -2.21
CA PRO A 222 21.74 -20.70 -0.84
C PRO A 222 22.85 -19.67 -0.59
N GLU A 223 24.02 -19.79 -1.24
CA GLU A 223 25.11 -18.86 -1.09
C GLU A 223 24.72 -17.46 -1.59
N LYS A 224 24.16 -17.40 -2.81
CA LYS A 224 23.68 -16.13 -3.37
C LYS A 224 22.47 -15.57 -2.59
N SER A 225 21.65 -16.45 -2.03
CA SER A 225 20.54 -16.06 -1.15
C SER A 225 21.08 -15.34 0.09
N LEU A 226 22.14 -15.87 0.70
CA LEU A 226 22.78 -15.28 1.87
C LEU A 226 23.36 -13.90 1.54
N GLU A 227 24.11 -13.77 0.44
CA GLU A 227 24.62 -12.49 -0.04
C GLU A 227 23.50 -11.43 -0.20
N ALA A 228 22.37 -11.85 -0.75
CA ALA A 228 21.22 -10.95 -0.92
C ALA A 228 20.57 -10.53 0.42
N PHE A 229 20.47 -11.44 1.39
CA PHE A 229 20.02 -11.08 2.74
C PHE A 229 21.00 -10.18 3.47
N GLU A 230 22.29 -10.38 3.30
CA GLU A 230 23.32 -9.51 3.86
C GLU A 230 23.21 -8.09 3.29
N ALA A 231 23.09 -7.96 1.97
CA ALA A 231 22.87 -6.67 1.34
C ALA A 231 21.56 -5.98 1.84
N ALA A 232 20.50 -6.76 2.10
CA ALA A 232 19.28 -6.21 2.69
C ALA A 232 19.51 -5.71 4.11
N LEU A 233 20.27 -6.43 4.93
CA LEU A 233 20.58 -6.08 6.31
C LEU A 233 21.58 -4.93 6.44
N ASP A 234 22.50 -4.78 5.49
CA ASP A 234 23.39 -3.61 5.41
C ASP A 234 22.59 -2.31 5.17
N LEU A 235 21.51 -2.39 4.39
CA LEU A 235 20.62 -1.26 4.16
C LEU A 235 19.67 -1.02 5.34
N ASN A 236 19.11 -2.09 5.91
CA ASN A 236 18.18 -1.99 7.03
C ASN A 236 18.34 -3.17 8.01
N PRO A 237 19.16 -3.01 9.05
CA PRO A 237 19.45 -4.08 10.02
C PRO A 237 18.30 -4.39 10.99
N TYR A 238 17.22 -3.59 10.98
CA TYR A 238 16.11 -3.73 11.93
C TYR A 238 14.93 -4.56 11.38
N VAL A 239 15.06 -5.14 10.18
CA VAL A 239 14.01 -5.97 9.57
C VAL A 239 14.10 -7.40 10.10
N VAL A 240 13.24 -7.72 11.06
CA VAL A 240 13.21 -9.03 11.75
C VAL A 240 13.09 -10.20 10.78
N ASP A 241 12.19 -10.09 9.79
CA ASP A 241 11.99 -11.13 8.77
C ASP A 241 13.26 -11.48 7.99
N THR A 242 14.13 -10.48 7.75
CA THR A 242 15.38 -10.72 7.01
C THR A 242 16.35 -11.55 7.83
N TRP A 243 16.48 -11.29 9.13
CA TRP A 243 17.28 -12.10 10.03
C TRP A 243 16.77 -13.54 10.13
N VAL A 244 15.45 -13.72 10.25
CA VAL A 244 14.84 -15.07 10.28
C VAL A 244 15.09 -15.83 8.97
N ASN A 245 14.94 -15.16 7.83
CA ASN A 245 15.20 -15.77 6.52
C ASN A 245 16.68 -16.14 6.37
N LYS A 246 17.61 -15.26 6.75
CA LYS A 246 19.06 -15.53 6.79
C LYS A 246 19.36 -16.76 7.66
N GLY A 247 18.85 -16.79 8.89
CA GLY A 247 19.00 -17.92 9.79
C GLY A 247 18.44 -19.22 9.21
N THR A 248 17.32 -19.16 8.51
CA THR A 248 16.70 -20.32 7.86
C THR A 248 17.59 -20.90 6.76
N VAL A 249 18.19 -20.05 5.92
CA VAL A 249 19.14 -20.50 4.86
C VAL A 249 20.36 -21.14 5.49
N LEU A 250 20.98 -20.48 6.49
CA LEU A 250 22.13 -20.99 7.22
C LEU A 250 21.82 -22.36 7.84
N TRP A 251 20.67 -22.53 8.46
CA TRP A 251 20.26 -23.79 9.10
C TRP A 251 19.94 -24.87 8.09
N LYS A 252 18.94 -24.62 7.21
CA LYS A 252 18.32 -25.68 6.38
C LYS A 252 19.18 -26.07 5.19
N ALA A 253 19.80 -25.11 4.50
CA ALA A 253 20.58 -25.35 3.30
C ALA A 253 22.07 -25.54 3.60
N MET A 254 22.67 -24.65 4.39
CA MET A 254 24.13 -24.64 4.58
C MET A 254 24.60 -25.46 5.80
N LYS A 255 23.67 -25.89 6.67
CA LYS A 255 23.96 -26.64 7.92
C LYS A 255 24.85 -25.90 8.93
N GLN A 256 24.95 -24.59 8.80
CA GLN A 256 25.68 -23.69 9.67
C GLN A 256 24.83 -23.32 10.89
N ARG A 257 24.78 -24.22 11.87
CA ARG A 257 23.83 -24.15 13.00
C ARG A 257 24.11 -23.02 13.96
N GLU A 258 25.36 -22.71 14.20
CA GLU A 258 25.80 -21.68 15.15
C GLU A 258 25.48 -20.29 14.61
N GLU A 259 25.80 -20.05 13.35
CA GLU A 259 25.48 -18.80 12.64
C GLU A 259 23.98 -18.62 12.48
N ALA A 260 23.24 -19.71 12.28
CA ALA A 260 21.78 -19.68 12.22
C ALA A 260 21.17 -19.25 13.57
N LEU A 261 21.67 -19.81 14.70
CA LEU A 261 21.26 -19.36 16.04
C LEU A 261 21.53 -17.88 16.26
N ALA A 262 22.71 -17.40 15.89
CA ALA A 262 23.08 -16.00 16.01
C ALA A 262 22.13 -15.10 15.19
N ALA A 263 21.71 -15.54 14.00
CA ALA A 263 20.74 -14.79 13.20
C ALA A 263 19.35 -14.77 13.85
N PHE A 264 18.86 -15.88 14.41
CA PHE A 264 17.59 -15.89 15.14
C PHE A 264 17.65 -15.07 16.43
N ASP A 265 18.79 -15.08 17.15
CA ASP A 265 19.00 -14.23 18.31
C ASP A 265 18.94 -12.74 17.95
N LYS A 266 19.54 -12.33 16.81
CA LYS A 266 19.42 -10.96 16.28
C LYS A 266 17.96 -10.59 15.96
N ALA A 267 17.20 -11.49 15.39
CA ALA A 267 15.77 -11.27 15.16
C ALA A 267 15.01 -11.04 16.48
N LEU A 268 15.34 -11.80 17.54
CA LEU A 268 14.71 -11.69 18.86
C LEU A 268 15.21 -10.49 19.68
N GLU A 269 16.44 -10.01 19.46
CA GLU A 269 16.91 -8.72 20.01
C GLU A 269 16.05 -7.55 19.50
N ILE A 270 15.62 -7.60 18.22
CA ILE A 270 14.78 -6.55 17.61
C ILE A 270 13.33 -6.69 18.05
N ASN A 271 12.79 -7.92 18.00
CA ASN A 271 11.43 -8.21 18.43
C ASN A 271 11.38 -9.55 19.20
N PRO A 272 11.42 -9.50 20.55
CA PRO A 272 11.41 -10.70 21.40
C PRO A 272 10.18 -11.61 21.23
N ASN A 273 9.07 -11.05 20.74
CA ASN A 273 7.80 -11.77 20.57
C ASN A 273 7.57 -12.24 19.13
N PHE A 274 8.58 -12.20 18.25
CA PHE A 274 8.42 -12.62 16.87
C PHE A 274 8.41 -14.16 16.77
N MET A 275 7.21 -14.74 16.74
CA MET A 275 6.99 -16.18 16.87
C MET A 275 7.81 -17.02 15.89
N ALA A 276 7.97 -16.58 14.63
CA ALA A 276 8.75 -17.30 13.64
C ALA A 276 10.24 -17.45 14.03
N ALA A 277 10.82 -16.44 14.71
CA ALA A 277 12.18 -16.51 15.22
C ALA A 277 12.26 -17.41 16.46
N VAL A 278 11.29 -17.29 17.39
CA VAL A 278 11.19 -18.15 18.58
C VAL A 278 11.10 -19.63 18.18
N ASP A 279 10.17 -19.98 17.31
CA ASP A 279 9.95 -21.36 16.88
C ASP A 279 11.14 -21.92 16.14
N SER A 280 11.78 -21.13 15.27
CA SER A 280 12.97 -21.53 14.53
C SER A 280 14.15 -21.80 15.45
N ARG A 281 14.37 -20.90 16.43
CA ARG A 281 15.45 -21.02 17.42
C ARG A 281 15.27 -22.28 18.28
N ILE A 282 14.08 -22.48 18.85
CA ILE A 282 13.75 -23.66 19.65
C ILE A 282 13.93 -24.95 18.86
N SER A 283 13.47 -24.97 17.62
CA SER A 283 13.58 -26.14 16.73
C SER A 283 15.03 -26.48 16.42
N LEU A 284 15.86 -25.46 16.17
CA LEU A 284 17.30 -25.63 15.91
C LEU A 284 18.04 -26.11 17.16
N GLU A 285 17.75 -25.54 18.35
CA GLU A 285 18.33 -25.99 19.61
C GLU A 285 18.00 -27.46 19.92
N ALA A 286 16.75 -27.88 19.66
CA ALA A 286 16.32 -29.25 19.82
C ALA A 286 17.09 -30.19 18.86
N GLU A 287 17.29 -29.79 17.60
CA GLU A 287 18.10 -30.52 16.62
C GLU A 287 19.56 -30.66 17.08
N ILE A 288 20.17 -29.59 17.59
CA ILE A 288 21.55 -29.60 18.09
C ILE A 288 21.66 -30.55 19.28
N LYS A 289 20.71 -30.54 20.23
CA LYS A 289 20.68 -31.44 21.39
C LYS A 289 20.55 -32.88 20.96
N ALA A 290 19.65 -33.19 20.02
CA ALA A 290 19.45 -34.55 19.51
C ALA A 290 20.68 -35.12 18.80
N ASN A 291 21.45 -34.26 18.12
CA ASN A 291 22.67 -34.67 17.38
C ASN A 291 23.95 -34.66 18.24
N ARG A 292 23.91 -34.27 19.52
CA ARG A 292 25.05 -34.42 20.42
C ARG A 292 25.26 -35.90 20.70
N PRO A 293 26.50 -36.42 20.48
CA PRO A 293 26.81 -37.83 20.86
C PRO A 293 26.53 -37.98 22.34
N SER A 294 25.85 -39.08 22.72
CA SER A 294 25.59 -39.35 24.13
C SER A 294 26.90 -39.42 24.88
N PHE A 295 26.91 -38.94 26.11
CA PHE A 295 28.10 -38.96 26.99
C PHE A 295 28.76 -40.36 27.02
N PHE A 296 27.99 -41.44 26.93
CA PHE A 296 28.47 -42.82 26.84
C PHE A 296 29.25 -43.14 25.55
N LYS A 297 28.86 -42.56 24.39
CA LYS A 297 29.66 -42.74 23.15
C LYS A 297 31.00 -41.98 23.16
N ARG A 298 31.08 -40.89 23.94
CA ARG A 298 32.36 -40.14 24.13
C ARG A 298 33.34 -40.87 25.05
N LEU A 299 32.84 -41.66 26.00
CA LEU A 299 33.66 -42.37 26.98
C LEU A 299 34.07 -43.81 26.52
N PHE A 300 33.28 -44.43 25.64
CA PHE A 300 33.48 -45.84 25.30
C PHE A 300 33.56 -46.12 23.79
N GLY A 301 33.60 -45.07 22.95
CA GLY A 301 33.75 -45.19 21.48
C GLY A 301 35.19 -44.90 21.10
N GLY A 302 36.06 -45.90 21.26
CA GLY A 302 37.38 -46.02 20.70
C GLY A 302 37.42 -47.25 19.81
#